data_33b143aaa80f6ebeb0299b5fd26ecd8e
#
_entry.id   33b143aaa80f6ebeb0299b5fd26ecd8e
#
_cell.length_a   1.000
_cell.length_b   1.000
_cell.length_c   1.000
_cell.angle_alpha   90.00
_cell.angle_beta   90.00
_cell.angle_gamma   90.00
#
_symmetry.space_group_name_H-M   'P 1'
#
loop_
_entity.id
_entity.type
_entity.pdbx_description
1 polymer ?
#
loop_
_entity_poly.entity_id
_entity_poly.type
_entity_poly.pdbx_seq_one_letter_code
_entity_poly.pdbx_strand_id
1 'polypeptide(L)'
;MFIDTHTHLYTEDFDTDRAEVIRRARAAGAVALLLPGLNAESVEPIFRMCREWTGLCYPMLGIHPTEFTTQNAQAQLSALKARLDDPETVKSCVAIGEVGLDFYYPDAPPEALQTALLQEQARWAAHLGLPLMIHSRQAHRQLLTTLLPLEGKLTAGGVFHCFGGTEHEARELLEAFPRFVLGIGGVLTFRNSNLADVLRKAVPPDRIVLETDAPYLAPTPHRGHRNEPAYIPLIIHRLAETYGLEPHEIERLTTQTALSIFPKIHLSTSSAHTSI
;
A
#
# COMPACT_ATOMS: atom_id res chain seq x y z
N MET A 1 -13.62 -12.45 -0.54
CA MET A 1 -12.65 -11.96 0.49
C MET A 1 -11.56 -11.18 -0.17
N PHE A 2 -11.04 -10.13 0.48
CA PHE A 2 -9.99 -9.27 -0.07
C PHE A 2 -9.02 -8.79 1.02
N ILE A 3 -7.86 -8.33 0.58
CA ILE A 3 -6.86 -7.62 1.40
C ILE A 3 -6.82 -6.18 0.93
N ASP A 4 -6.98 -5.23 1.85
CA ASP A 4 -6.67 -3.81 1.60
C ASP A 4 -5.20 -3.58 1.92
N THR A 5 -4.37 -3.44 0.90
CA THR A 5 -2.92 -3.38 1.08
C THR A 5 -2.41 -2.00 1.49
N HIS A 6 -3.30 -0.97 1.54
CA HIS A 6 -2.91 0.37 1.91
C HIS A 6 -4.09 1.19 2.46
N THR A 7 -4.11 1.46 3.77
CA THR A 7 -5.17 2.24 4.42
C THR A 7 -4.66 2.92 5.70
N HIS A 8 -4.99 4.22 5.88
CA HIS A 8 -4.55 5.01 7.04
C HIS A 8 -5.62 5.07 8.14
N LEU A 9 -6.25 3.95 8.47
CA LEU A 9 -7.32 3.88 9.48
C LEU A 9 -6.91 4.31 10.89
N TYR A 10 -5.61 4.44 11.16
CA TYR A 10 -5.08 4.90 12.44
C TYR A 10 -5.10 6.42 12.63
N THR A 11 -5.38 7.20 11.56
CA THR A 11 -5.41 8.67 11.60
C THR A 11 -6.66 9.22 12.30
N GLU A 12 -6.61 10.50 12.66
CA GLU A 12 -7.69 11.21 13.35
C GLU A 12 -9.01 11.26 12.57
N ASP A 13 -8.94 11.15 11.23
CA ASP A 13 -10.12 11.09 10.37
C ASP A 13 -11.11 9.99 10.77
N PHE A 14 -10.65 8.96 11.47
CA PHE A 14 -11.44 7.81 11.88
C PHE A 14 -11.71 7.75 13.39
N ASP A 15 -11.26 8.71 14.18
CA ASP A 15 -11.35 8.65 15.65
C ASP A 15 -12.79 8.47 16.15
N THR A 16 -13.75 9.05 15.47
CA THR A 16 -15.16 9.02 15.90
C THR A 16 -15.88 7.71 15.60
N ASP A 17 -15.43 6.94 14.58
CA ASP A 17 -16.16 5.76 14.10
C ASP A 17 -15.25 4.60 13.60
N ARG A 18 -13.98 4.59 13.95
CA ARG A 18 -12.98 3.60 13.49
C ARG A 18 -13.47 2.16 13.65
N ALA A 19 -14.03 1.81 14.79
CA ALA A 19 -14.55 0.47 15.04
C ALA A 19 -15.71 0.09 14.11
N GLU A 20 -16.57 1.07 13.76
CA GLU A 20 -17.65 0.89 12.79
C GLU A 20 -17.10 0.68 11.38
N VAL A 21 -16.11 1.49 10.98
CA VAL A 21 -15.44 1.35 9.68
C VAL A 21 -14.84 -0.06 9.55
N ILE A 22 -14.16 -0.56 10.57
CA ILE A 22 -13.57 -1.90 10.56
C ILE A 22 -14.66 -2.98 10.50
N ARG A 23 -15.78 -2.82 11.23
CA ARG A 23 -16.90 -3.77 11.13
C ARG A 23 -17.51 -3.79 9.72
N ARG A 24 -17.68 -2.64 9.08
CA ARG A 24 -18.14 -2.56 7.68
C ARG A 24 -17.14 -3.22 6.72
N ALA A 25 -15.84 -2.97 6.90
CA ALA A 25 -14.79 -3.60 6.10
C ALA A 25 -14.85 -5.13 6.18
N ARG A 26 -14.95 -5.70 7.40
CA ARG A 26 -15.10 -7.15 7.61
C ARG A 26 -16.38 -7.70 6.99
N ALA A 27 -17.50 -7.00 7.16
CA ALA A 27 -18.77 -7.39 6.55
C ALA A 27 -18.72 -7.38 5.02
N ALA A 28 -17.92 -6.48 4.41
CA ALA A 28 -17.66 -6.42 2.99
C ALA A 28 -16.68 -7.50 2.49
N GLY A 29 -16.02 -8.23 3.41
CA GLY A 29 -15.12 -9.33 3.07
C GLY A 29 -13.63 -9.04 3.27
N ALA A 30 -13.25 -7.95 3.97
CA ALA A 30 -11.86 -7.68 4.32
C ALA A 30 -11.31 -8.75 5.28
N VAL A 31 -10.17 -9.33 4.92
CA VAL A 31 -9.46 -10.35 5.72
C VAL A 31 -8.12 -9.84 6.25
N ALA A 32 -7.58 -8.78 5.66
CA ALA A 32 -6.42 -8.06 6.17
C ALA A 32 -6.47 -6.59 5.74
N LEU A 33 -5.97 -5.71 6.61
CA LEU A 33 -5.84 -4.26 6.43
C LEU A 33 -4.40 -3.87 6.75
N LEU A 34 -3.66 -3.39 5.77
CA LEU A 34 -2.26 -3.03 5.94
C LEU A 34 -2.15 -1.52 6.21
N LEU A 35 -1.47 -1.17 7.28
CA LEU A 35 -1.39 0.19 7.81
C LEU A 35 0.01 0.77 7.54
N PRO A 36 0.18 1.60 6.49
CA PRO A 36 1.48 2.20 6.18
C PRO A 36 1.84 3.32 7.14
N GLY A 37 3.11 3.38 7.54
CA GLY A 37 3.66 4.49 8.32
C GLY A 37 3.87 5.73 7.45
N LEU A 38 3.60 6.90 8.01
CA LEU A 38 3.85 8.19 7.37
C LEU A 38 5.13 8.86 7.89
N ASN A 39 5.43 8.66 9.17
CA ASN A 39 6.53 9.28 9.91
C ASN A 39 6.78 8.51 11.21
N ALA A 40 7.75 8.95 12.01
CA ALA A 40 8.06 8.31 13.29
C ALA A 40 6.91 8.39 14.31
N GLU A 41 6.10 9.45 14.25
CA GLU A 41 4.96 9.68 15.13
C GLU A 41 3.80 8.72 14.84
N SER A 42 3.67 8.23 13.62
CA SER A 42 2.64 7.29 13.21
C SER A 42 2.84 5.86 13.76
N VAL A 43 4.04 5.53 14.21
CA VAL A 43 4.40 4.17 14.65
C VAL A 43 3.52 3.67 15.80
N GLU A 44 3.38 4.45 16.88
CA GLU A 44 2.59 3.99 18.04
C GLU A 44 1.07 3.90 17.75
N PRO A 45 0.43 4.86 17.07
CA PRO A 45 -0.94 4.70 16.59
C PRO A 45 -1.17 3.42 15.77
N ILE A 46 -0.28 3.11 14.83
CA ILE A 46 -0.35 1.90 14.00
C ILE A 46 -0.25 0.64 14.87
N PHE A 47 0.77 0.54 15.73
CA PHE A 47 0.94 -0.64 16.56
C PHE A 47 -0.18 -0.82 17.58
N ARG A 48 -0.73 0.27 18.13
CA ARG A 48 -1.91 0.22 19.00
C ARG A 48 -3.10 -0.39 18.26
N MET A 49 -3.36 0.07 17.04
CA MET A 49 -4.44 -0.47 16.22
C MET A 49 -4.21 -1.95 15.86
N CYS A 50 -2.97 -2.34 15.54
CA CYS A 50 -2.65 -3.75 15.26
C CYS A 50 -2.81 -4.66 16.48
N ARG A 51 -2.54 -4.16 17.70
CA ARG A 51 -2.84 -4.90 18.95
C ARG A 51 -4.33 -5.05 19.18
N GLU A 52 -5.10 -4.00 18.96
CA GLU A 52 -6.56 -4.00 19.12
C GLU A 52 -7.25 -4.92 18.10
N TRP A 53 -6.78 -4.92 16.87
CA TRP A 53 -7.34 -5.69 15.76
C TRP A 53 -6.37 -6.78 15.28
N THR A 54 -5.85 -7.56 16.21
CA THR A 54 -4.88 -8.63 15.94
C THR A 54 -5.42 -9.63 14.91
N GLY A 55 -4.58 -9.97 13.92
CA GLY A 55 -4.94 -10.88 12.83
C GLY A 55 -5.77 -10.25 11.71
N LEU A 56 -6.11 -8.96 11.84
CA LEU A 56 -6.76 -8.17 10.78
C LEU A 56 -5.88 -7.01 10.32
N CYS A 57 -5.29 -6.24 11.26
CA CYS A 57 -4.45 -5.09 10.96
C CYS A 57 -2.97 -5.46 11.04
N TYR A 58 -2.20 -5.02 10.04
CA TYR A 58 -0.78 -5.32 9.89
C TYR A 58 0.03 -4.05 9.69
N PRO A 59 1.11 -3.83 10.46
CA PRO A 59 1.88 -2.59 10.41
C PRO A 59 2.89 -2.60 9.27
N MET A 60 3.07 -1.45 8.66
CA MET A 60 4.23 -1.10 7.85
C MET A 60 4.91 0.12 8.44
N LEU A 61 6.22 0.23 8.33
CA LEU A 61 6.99 1.36 8.85
C LEU A 61 7.74 2.06 7.72
N GLY A 62 7.51 3.35 7.58
CA GLY A 62 8.15 4.18 6.58
C GLY A 62 8.02 5.67 6.89
N ILE A 63 8.74 6.48 6.11
CA ILE A 63 8.66 7.93 6.12
C ILE A 63 8.22 8.35 4.73
N HIS A 64 7.00 8.84 4.65
CA HIS A 64 6.40 9.35 3.41
C HIS A 64 7.15 10.59 2.91
N PRO A 65 7.32 10.81 1.59
CA PRO A 65 8.12 11.89 1.03
C PRO A 65 7.66 13.30 1.41
N THR A 66 6.42 13.49 1.84
CA THR A 66 5.89 14.80 2.28
C THR A 66 5.87 15.00 3.80
N GLU A 67 6.25 13.99 4.59
CA GLU A 67 6.08 13.97 6.05
C GLU A 67 7.36 14.32 6.82
N PHE A 68 8.30 14.96 6.19
CA PHE A 68 9.52 15.46 6.81
C PHE A 68 9.93 16.80 6.23
N THR A 69 10.89 17.45 6.86
CA THR A 69 11.51 18.71 6.41
C THR A 69 13.02 18.52 6.36
N THR A 70 13.73 19.47 5.77
CA THR A 70 15.21 19.48 5.78
C THR A 70 15.76 19.46 7.23
N GLN A 71 15.05 20.07 8.18
CA GLN A 71 15.49 20.15 9.57
C GLN A 71 15.28 18.87 10.36
N ASN A 72 14.22 18.08 10.07
CA ASN A 72 13.86 16.91 10.87
C ASN A 72 14.12 15.56 10.18
N ALA A 73 14.47 15.52 8.91
CA ALA A 73 14.66 14.30 8.12
C ALA A 73 15.58 13.28 8.80
N GLN A 74 16.73 13.74 9.31
CA GLN A 74 17.68 12.86 10.00
C GLN A 74 17.13 12.33 11.33
N ALA A 75 16.38 13.15 12.06
CA ALA A 75 15.74 12.72 13.31
C ALA A 75 14.66 11.67 13.03
N GLN A 76 13.83 11.86 12.00
CA GLN A 76 12.83 10.90 11.55
C GLN A 76 13.48 9.55 11.18
N LEU A 77 14.53 9.58 10.33
CA LEU A 77 15.29 8.37 9.98
C LEU A 77 15.84 7.65 11.20
N SER A 78 16.48 8.38 12.13
CA SER A 78 17.07 7.81 13.32
C SER A 78 16.03 7.18 14.25
N ALA A 79 14.89 7.85 14.44
CA ALA A 79 13.80 7.36 15.26
C ALA A 79 13.18 6.08 14.67
N LEU A 80 12.94 6.06 13.36
CA LEU A 80 12.38 4.89 12.69
C LEU A 80 13.38 3.72 12.66
N LYS A 81 14.66 4.01 12.40
CA LYS A 81 15.73 3.00 12.43
C LYS A 81 15.82 2.33 13.80
N ALA A 82 15.76 3.10 14.89
CA ALA A 82 15.77 2.55 16.25
C ALA A 82 14.60 1.59 16.52
N ARG A 83 13.44 1.81 15.89
CA ARG A 83 12.30 0.88 15.97
C ARG A 83 12.57 -0.39 15.14
N LEU A 84 13.20 -0.26 13.98
CA LEU A 84 13.56 -1.38 13.12
C LEU A 84 14.78 -2.18 13.62
N ASP A 85 15.52 -1.68 14.61
CA ASP A 85 16.59 -2.42 15.30
C ASP A 85 16.02 -3.39 16.35
N ASP A 86 14.74 -3.25 16.74
CA ASP A 86 14.04 -4.19 17.61
C ASP A 86 13.49 -5.39 16.81
N PRO A 87 13.98 -6.62 17.08
CA PRO A 87 13.52 -7.81 16.36
C PRO A 87 12.02 -8.09 16.45
N GLU A 88 11.36 -7.75 17.55
CA GLU A 88 9.91 -7.96 17.69
C GLU A 88 9.12 -6.98 16.81
N THR A 89 9.61 -5.75 16.68
CA THR A 89 9.07 -4.78 15.72
C THR A 89 9.18 -5.32 14.29
N VAL A 90 10.38 -5.76 13.88
CA VAL A 90 10.61 -6.30 12.52
C VAL A 90 9.76 -7.55 12.27
N LYS A 91 9.64 -8.44 13.25
CA LYS A 91 8.80 -9.65 13.14
C LYS A 91 7.34 -9.30 12.86
N SER A 92 6.83 -8.24 13.48
CA SER A 92 5.45 -7.78 13.32
C SER A 92 5.21 -7.04 12.01
N CYS A 93 6.20 -6.29 11.51
CA CYS A 93 6.08 -5.50 10.29
C CYS A 93 5.98 -6.37 9.05
N VAL A 94 5.02 -6.04 8.17
CA VAL A 94 4.81 -6.74 6.89
C VAL A 94 5.55 -6.09 5.74
N ALA A 95 5.94 -4.81 5.83
CA ALA A 95 6.69 -4.08 4.81
C ALA A 95 7.42 -2.86 5.39
N ILE A 96 8.36 -2.31 4.61
CA ILE A 96 8.85 -0.95 4.77
C ILE A 96 7.98 -0.04 3.88
N GLY A 97 7.28 0.89 4.51
CA GLY A 97 6.36 1.79 3.80
C GLY A 97 5.43 2.56 4.75
N GLU A 98 4.93 3.68 4.26
CA GLU A 98 5.00 4.21 2.92
C GLU A 98 6.30 4.99 2.71
N VAL A 99 6.96 4.75 1.58
CA VAL A 99 8.21 5.41 1.20
C VAL A 99 8.14 5.82 -0.26
N GLY A 100 8.89 6.81 -0.69
CA GLY A 100 8.84 7.16 -2.10
C GLY A 100 9.26 8.57 -2.43
N LEU A 101 8.69 9.08 -3.55
CA LEU A 101 8.94 10.41 -4.09
C LEU A 101 7.63 11.10 -4.44
N ASP A 102 7.49 12.37 -4.05
CA ASP A 102 6.36 13.24 -4.40
C ASP A 102 6.86 14.61 -4.84
N PHE A 103 6.66 14.95 -6.12
CA PHE A 103 7.05 16.24 -6.68
C PHE A 103 5.85 17.11 -7.06
N TYR A 104 4.67 16.73 -6.59
CA TYR A 104 3.43 17.47 -6.89
C TYR A 104 3.30 18.72 -6.03
N TYR A 105 3.67 18.66 -4.76
CA TYR A 105 3.50 19.78 -3.84
C TYR A 105 4.68 20.77 -3.93
N PRO A 106 4.42 22.06 -4.12
CA PRO A 106 5.50 23.07 -4.18
C PRO A 106 6.35 23.15 -2.92
N ASP A 107 5.74 22.86 -1.75
CA ASP A 107 6.39 22.90 -0.45
C ASP A 107 6.97 21.55 -0.02
N ALA A 108 6.94 20.56 -0.90
CA ALA A 108 7.54 19.25 -0.61
C ALA A 108 9.05 19.36 -0.35
N PRO A 109 9.64 18.46 0.44
CA PRO A 109 11.09 18.42 0.64
C PRO A 109 11.84 18.35 -0.70
N PRO A 110 13.06 18.89 -0.80
CA PRO A 110 13.84 18.87 -2.03
C PRO A 110 14.04 17.45 -2.58
N GLU A 111 14.01 17.30 -3.92
CA GLU A 111 14.19 16.00 -4.61
C GLU A 111 15.40 15.21 -4.09
N ALA A 112 16.56 15.85 -3.94
CA ALA A 112 17.77 15.19 -3.45
C ALA A 112 17.58 14.58 -2.05
N LEU A 113 16.81 15.24 -1.18
CA LEU A 113 16.55 14.75 0.17
C LEU A 113 15.54 13.60 0.15
N GLN A 114 14.45 13.71 -0.61
CA GLN A 114 13.49 12.62 -0.80
C GLN A 114 14.19 11.38 -1.37
N THR A 115 15.03 11.54 -2.39
CA THR A 115 15.82 10.47 -3.00
C THR A 115 16.74 9.80 -1.99
N ALA A 116 17.44 10.55 -1.16
CA ALA A 116 18.33 10.01 -0.13
C ALA A 116 17.54 9.19 0.91
N LEU A 117 16.37 9.69 1.36
CA LEU A 117 15.53 8.97 2.30
C LEU A 117 14.93 7.70 1.69
N LEU A 118 14.48 7.74 0.45
CA LEU A 118 13.99 6.57 -0.26
C LEU A 118 15.08 5.50 -0.37
N GLN A 119 16.30 5.88 -0.79
CA GLN A 119 17.43 4.94 -0.90
C GLN A 119 17.77 4.30 0.45
N GLU A 120 17.76 5.06 1.53
CA GLU A 120 18.08 4.53 2.85
C GLU A 120 17.02 3.53 3.31
N GLN A 121 15.74 3.86 3.16
CA GLN A 121 14.63 2.98 3.53
C GLN A 121 14.57 1.74 2.63
N ALA A 122 14.91 1.86 1.34
CA ALA A 122 15.04 0.71 0.43
C ALA A 122 16.20 -0.22 0.85
N ARG A 123 17.33 0.32 1.37
CA ARG A 123 18.40 -0.51 1.96
C ARG A 123 17.93 -1.24 3.22
N TRP A 124 17.11 -0.60 4.06
CA TRP A 124 16.50 -1.29 5.22
C TRP A 124 15.61 -2.45 4.78
N ALA A 125 14.73 -2.22 3.80
CA ALA A 125 13.88 -3.27 3.24
C ALA A 125 14.71 -4.46 2.71
N ALA A 126 15.76 -4.17 1.94
CA ALA A 126 16.68 -5.19 1.41
C ALA A 126 17.40 -5.97 2.54
N HIS A 127 17.88 -5.28 3.59
CA HIS A 127 18.57 -5.90 4.72
C HIS A 127 17.65 -6.77 5.58
N LEU A 128 16.42 -6.30 5.80
CA LEU A 128 15.43 -6.97 6.64
C LEU A 128 14.62 -8.04 5.89
N GLY A 129 14.78 -8.14 4.57
CA GLY A 129 14.00 -9.05 3.73
C GLY A 129 12.50 -8.70 3.71
N LEU A 130 12.17 -7.42 3.84
CA LEU A 130 10.80 -6.90 3.82
C LEU A 130 10.47 -6.29 2.46
N PRO A 131 9.22 -6.44 1.96
CA PRO A 131 8.79 -5.75 0.75
C PRO A 131 8.71 -4.23 0.96
N LEU A 132 8.70 -3.48 -0.16
CA LEU A 132 8.48 -2.03 -0.15
C LEU A 132 7.03 -1.69 -0.50
N MET A 133 6.47 -0.69 0.20
CA MET A 133 5.24 0.00 -0.20
C MET A 133 5.63 1.39 -0.70
N ILE A 134 5.53 1.62 -2.01
CA ILE A 134 6.14 2.77 -2.69
C ILE A 134 5.10 3.77 -3.15
N HIS A 135 5.21 4.99 -2.67
CA HIS A 135 4.54 6.18 -3.17
C HIS A 135 5.30 6.78 -4.35
N SER A 136 4.57 7.18 -5.40
CA SER A 136 5.15 7.90 -6.53
C SER A 136 4.15 8.89 -7.12
N ARG A 137 4.46 10.18 -7.04
CA ARG A 137 3.62 11.22 -7.64
C ARG A 137 4.46 12.23 -8.40
N GLN A 138 4.25 12.30 -9.74
CA GLN A 138 5.06 13.11 -10.67
C GLN A 138 6.57 12.78 -10.59
N ALA A 139 6.95 11.57 -10.24
CA ALA A 139 8.31 11.17 -9.90
C ALA A 139 8.78 9.88 -10.60
N HIS A 140 8.07 9.40 -11.62
CA HIS A 140 8.31 8.09 -12.24
C HIS A 140 9.78 7.86 -12.64
N ARG A 141 10.37 8.79 -13.40
CA ARG A 141 11.77 8.68 -13.87
C ARG A 141 12.76 8.67 -12.72
N GLN A 142 12.57 9.55 -11.75
CA GLN A 142 13.44 9.66 -10.57
C GLN A 142 13.32 8.41 -9.70
N LEU A 143 12.11 7.87 -9.57
CA LEU A 143 11.85 6.62 -8.85
C LEU A 143 12.65 5.47 -9.46
N LEU A 144 12.55 5.27 -10.78
CA LEU A 144 13.33 4.26 -11.50
C LEU A 144 14.83 4.45 -11.29
N THR A 145 15.35 5.66 -11.53
CA THR A 145 16.77 5.96 -11.37
C THR A 145 17.26 5.68 -9.94
N THR A 146 16.40 5.95 -8.95
CA THR A 146 16.74 5.77 -7.53
C THR A 146 16.77 4.30 -7.12
N LEU A 147 15.83 3.50 -7.60
CA LEU A 147 15.64 2.11 -7.14
C LEU A 147 16.35 1.05 -8.00
N LEU A 148 16.56 1.30 -9.31
CA LEU A 148 17.23 0.35 -10.21
C LEU A 148 18.58 -0.15 -9.66
N PRO A 149 19.45 0.67 -9.06
CA PRO A 149 20.71 0.19 -8.48
C PRO A 149 20.55 -0.78 -7.31
N LEU A 150 19.33 -0.85 -6.74
CA LEU A 150 19.00 -1.71 -5.60
C LEU A 150 18.12 -2.90 -6.00
N GLU A 151 17.65 -3.00 -7.25
CA GLU A 151 16.67 -4.01 -7.70
C GLU A 151 17.09 -5.42 -7.29
N GLY A 152 18.30 -5.83 -7.59
CA GLY A 152 18.81 -7.17 -7.27
C GLY A 152 18.88 -7.48 -5.76
N LYS A 153 18.77 -6.46 -4.89
CA LYS A 153 18.75 -6.60 -3.42
C LYS A 153 17.34 -6.59 -2.86
N LEU A 154 16.36 -6.05 -3.60
CA LEU A 154 14.95 -5.95 -3.20
C LEU A 154 14.22 -7.29 -3.45
N THR A 155 14.75 -8.37 -2.91
CA THR A 155 14.31 -9.74 -3.20
C THR A 155 12.91 -10.06 -2.68
N ALA A 156 12.42 -9.33 -1.69
CA ALA A 156 11.05 -9.45 -1.18
C ALA A 156 10.01 -8.78 -2.09
N GLY A 157 10.46 -7.97 -3.08
CA GLY A 157 9.56 -7.24 -3.97
C GLY A 157 8.87 -6.05 -3.31
N GLY A 158 7.67 -5.73 -3.77
CA GLY A 158 6.91 -4.61 -3.21
C GLY A 158 5.69 -4.23 -4.04
N VAL A 159 5.11 -3.10 -3.68
CA VAL A 159 3.94 -2.52 -4.32
C VAL A 159 4.24 -1.09 -4.74
N PHE A 160 4.01 -0.75 -6.00
CA PHE A 160 3.85 0.64 -6.42
C PHE A 160 2.41 1.04 -6.11
N HIS A 161 2.24 1.66 -4.96
CA HIS A 161 0.95 2.08 -4.41
C HIS A 161 0.29 3.14 -5.27
N CYS A 162 -1.04 3.12 -5.29
CA CYS A 162 -1.90 4.11 -5.97
C CYS A 162 -1.50 4.37 -7.43
N PHE A 163 -1.17 3.29 -8.15
CA PHE A 163 -0.75 3.44 -9.54
C PHE A 163 -1.86 4.08 -10.39
N GLY A 164 -1.52 5.19 -11.03
CA GLY A 164 -2.40 5.95 -11.93
C GLY A 164 -1.68 6.43 -13.19
N GLY A 165 -0.56 5.79 -13.52
CA GLY A 165 0.30 6.15 -14.64
C GLY A 165 -0.20 5.69 -16.01
N THR A 166 0.68 5.84 -17.01
CA THR A 166 0.45 5.47 -18.40
C THR A 166 0.75 3.99 -18.65
N GLU A 167 0.36 3.48 -19.84
CA GLU A 167 0.70 2.13 -20.32
C GLU A 167 2.23 1.92 -20.35
N HIS A 168 2.99 2.93 -20.80
CA HIS A 168 4.44 2.88 -20.85
C HIS A 168 5.04 2.74 -19.44
N GLU A 169 4.60 3.58 -18.51
CA GLU A 169 5.08 3.55 -17.12
C GLU A 169 4.75 2.23 -16.42
N ALA A 170 3.56 1.66 -16.66
CA ALA A 170 3.19 0.35 -16.12
C ALA A 170 4.15 -0.76 -16.61
N ARG A 171 4.43 -0.81 -17.92
CA ARG A 171 5.37 -1.79 -18.50
C ARG A 171 6.76 -1.59 -17.95
N GLU A 172 7.27 -0.37 -17.96
CA GLU A 172 8.61 -0.04 -17.50
C GLU A 172 8.83 -0.44 -16.04
N LEU A 173 7.86 -0.15 -15.14
CA LEU A 173 7.94 -0.57 -13.74
C LEU A 173 7.95 -2.09 -13.58
N LEU A 174 7.03 -2.80 -14.25
CA LEU A 174 6.90 -4.24 -14.10
C LEU A 174 8.04 -5.03 -14.75
N GLU A 175 8.66 -4.48 -15.79
CA GLU A 175 9.87 -5.04 -16.43
C GLU A 175 11.11 -4.76 -15.59
N ALA A 176 11.29 -3.54 -15.10
CA ALA A 176 12.41 -3.14 -14.27
C ALA A 176 12.40 -3.80 -12.88
N PHE A 177 11.21 -4.07 -12.34
CA PHE A 177 11.02 -4.68 -11.01
C PHE A 177 10.09 -5.90 -11.09
N PRO A 178 10.59 -7.07 -11.55
CA PRO A 178 9.74 -8.23 -11.80
C PRO A 178 9.07 -8.81 -10.55
N ARG A 179 9.57 -8.50 -9.36
CA ARG A 179 8.98 -8.91 -8.07
C ARG A 179 8.00 -7.90 -7.48
N PHE A 180 7.76 -6.78 -8.17
CA PHE A 180 6.83 -5.75 -7.71
C PHE A 180 5.50 -5.86 -8.44
N VAL A 181 4.46 -5.34 -7.81
CA VAL A 181 3.09 -5.30 -8.33
C VAL A 181 2.52 -3.89 -8.22
N LEU A 182 1.37 -3.65 -8.83
CA LEU A 182 0.70 -2.35 -8.80
C LEU A 182 -0.47 -2.37 -7.79
N GLY A 183 -0.52 -1.37 -6.92
CA GLY A 183 -1.64 -1.10 -6.05
C GLY A 183 -2.74 -0.34 -6.81
N ILE A 184 -3.94 -0.89 -6.85
CA ILE A 184 -5.07 -0.33 -7.58
C ILE A 184 -6.19 0.01 -6.63
N GLY A 185 -6.52 1.30 -6.58
CA GLY A 185 -7.52 1.89 -5.69
C GLY A 185 -8.68 2.55 -6.43
N GLY A 186 -9.38 3.44 -5.72
CA GLY A 186 -10.61 4.11 -6.15
C GLY A 186 -10.50 4.87 -7.48
N VAL A 187 -9.30 5.33 -7.85
CA VAL A 187 -9.02 6.05 -9.11
C VAL A 187 -9.47 5.28 -10.35
N LEU A 188 -9.45 3.94 -10.29
CA LEU A 188 -9.94 3.07 -11.37
C LEU A 188 -11.41 3.34 -11.74
N THR A 189 -12.21 3.79 -10.78
CA THR A 189 -13.66 4.02 -10.97
C THR A 189 -14.00 5.44 -11.44
N PHE A 190 -13.00 6.32 -11.55
CA PHE A 190 -13.26 7.72 -11.88
C PHE A 190 -13.59 7.89 -13.34
N ARG A 191 -14.63 8.69 -13.63
CA ARG A 191 -15.14 8.91 -14.99
C ARG A 191 -14.06 9.38 -15.99
N ASN A 192 -13.12 10.20 -15.53
CA ASN A 192 -12.08 10.78 -16.37
C ASN A 192 -10.75 10.00 -16.27
N SER A 193 -10.74 8.82 -15.63
CA SER A 193 -9.55 7.97 -15.55
C SER A 193 -9.47 7.06 -16.79
N ASN A 194 -8.30 6.99 -17.38
CA ASN A 194 -7.99 6.01 -18.43
C ASN A 194 -7.36 4.72 -17.88
N LEU A 195 -7.30 4.59 -16.54
CA LEU A 195 -6.58 3.50 -15.86
C LEU A 195 -7.09 2.11 -16.28
N ALA A 196 -8.39 1.93 -16.49
CA ALA A 196 -8.95 0.66 -16.95
C ALA A 196 -8.34 0.21 -18.30
N ASP A 197 -8.16 1.13 -19.25
CA ASP A 197 -7.53 0.83 -20.54
C ASP A 197 -6.04 0.53 -20.40
N VAL A 198 -5.33 1.26 -19.52
CA VAL A 198 -3.93 1.02 -19.21
C VAL A 198 -3.75 -0.38 -18.64
N LEU A 199 -4.55 -0.75 -17.62
CA LEU A 199 -4.48 -2.06 -16.98
C LEU A 199 -4.73 -3.18 -17.98
N ARG A 200 -5.81 -3.10 -18.74
CA ARG A 200 -6.17 -4.11 -19.75
C ARG A 200 -5.07 -4.36 -20.78
N LYS A 201 -4.30 -3.34 -21.16
CA LYS A 201 -3.26 -3.40 -22.20
C LYS A 201 -1.87 -3.78 -21.68
N ALA A 202 -1.55 -3.41 -20.44
CA ALA A 202 -0.18 -3.42 -19.96
C ALA A 202 0.05 -4.25 -18.68
N VAL A 203 -1.00 -4.60 -17.95
CA VAL A 203 -0.85 -5.19 -16.61
C VAL A 203 -1.62 -6.51 -16.52
N PRO A 204 -0.97 -7.65 -16.30
CA PRO A 204 -1.68 -8.90 -16.00
C PRO A 204 -2.43 -8.79 -14.67
N PRO A 205 -3.62 -9.40 -14.51
CA PRO A 205 -4.42 -9.27 -13.30
C PRO A 205 -3.76 -9.87 -12.04
N ASP A 206 -2.82 -10.81 -12.19
CA ASP A 206 -1.99 -11.38 -11.13
C ASP A 206 -0.78 -10.50 -10.75
N ARG A 207 -0.65 -9.32 -11.35
CA ARG A 207 0.32 -8.27 -10.98
C ARG A 207 -0.35 -7.08 -10.29
N ILE A 208 -1.56 -7.28 -9.74
CA ILE A 208 -2.36 -6.26 -9.07
C ILE A 208 -2.65 -6.67 -7.63
N VAL A 209 -2.58 -5.71 -6.72
CA VAL A 209 -3.16 -5.75 -5.38
C VAL A 209 -4.22 -4.68 -5.23
N LEU A 210 -5.16 -4.89 -4.30
CA LEU A 210 -6.24 -3.95 -4.02
C LEU A 210 -5.88 -3.07 -2.84
N GLU A 211 -6.32 -1.81 -2.92
CA GLU A 211 -6.12 -0.84 -1.84
C GLU A 211 -7.20 0.22 -1.85
N THR A 212 -7.33 0.94 -0.74
CA THR A 212 -8.22 2.10 -0.67
C THR A 212 -7.47 3.42 -0.66
N ASP A 213 -6.34 3.48 0.00
CA ASP A 213 -5.70 4.73 0.42
C ASP A 213 -6.64 5.58 1.32
N ALA A 214 -7.51 4.90 2.08
CA ALA A 214 -8.46 5.58 2.94
C ALA A 214 -7.75 6.40 4.04
N PRO A 215 -8.15 7.66 4.26
CA PRO A 215 -9.44 8.30 3.96
C PRO A 215 -9.56 8.93 2.56
N TYR A 216 -8.54 8.81 1.71
CA TYR A 216 -8.45 9.49 0.41
C TYR A 216 -9.08 8.69 -0.73
N LEU A 217 -9.28 9.34 -1.89
CA LEU A 217 -9.55 8.73 -3.18
C LEU A 217 -10.76 7.77 -3.24
N ALA A 218 -11.84 8.08 -2.50
CA ALA A 218 -13.06 7.26 -2.48
C ALA A 218 -13.54 6.92 -3.90
N PRO A 219 -13.89 5.65 -4.19
CA PRO A 219 -14.39 5.23 -5.49
C PRO A 219 -15.78 5.81 -5.80
N THR A 220 -16.16 5.85 -7.07
CA THR A 220 -17.54 6.13 -7.48
C THR A 220 -18.47 5.02 -6.95
N PRO A 221 -19.65 5.31 -6.33
CA PRO A 221 -20.31 6.62 -6.30
C PRO A 221 -19.94 7.52 -5.10
N HIS A 222 -18.96 7.13 -4.27
CA HIS A 222 -18.62 7.83 -3.02
C HIS A 222 -17.62 8.98 -3.20
N ARG A 223 -17.37 9.42 -4.43
CA ARG A 223 -16.48 10.57 -4.71
C ARG A 223 -16.84 11.81 -3.86
N GLY A 224 -15.80 12.44 -3.28
CA GLY A 224 -15.96 13.62 -2.42
C GLY A 224 -16.33 13.32 -0.97
N HIS A 225 -16.50 12.04 -0.62
CA HIS A 225 -16.66 11.58 0.76
C HIS A 225 -15.38 10.89 1.25
N ARG A 226 -15.27 10.69 2.56
CA ARG A 226 -14.20 9.92 3.18
C ARG A 226 -14.24 8.47 2.66
N ASN A 227 -13.10 7.97 2.21
CA ASN A 227 -12.94 6.59 1.77
C ASN A 227 -12.88 5.62 2.95
N GLU A 228 -13.19 4.36 2.72
CA GLU A 228 -13.07 3.28 3.69
C GLU A 228 -12.87 1.91 3.01
N PRO A 229 -12.24 0.92 3.68
CA PRO A 229 -11.99 -0.41 3.10
C PRO A 229 -13.23 -1.16 2.62
N ALA A 230 -14.41 -0.84 3.17
CA ALA A 230 -15.69 -1.43 2.74
C ALA A 230 -16.05 -1.10 1.27
N TYR A 231 -15.33 -0.15 0.64
CA TYR A 231 -15.54 0.20 -0.77
C TYR A 231 -14.69 -0.60 -1.76
N ILE A 232 -13.78 -1.46 -1.32
CA ILE A 232 -12.98 -2.36 -2.19
C ILE A 232 -13.85 -3.18 -3.16
N PRO A 233 -15.05 -3.68 -2.81
CA PRO A 233 -15.89 -4.38 -3.76
C PRO A 233 -16.23 -3.59 -5.04
N LEU A 234 -16.31 -2.25 -4.96
CA LEU A 234 -16.52 -1.40 -6.12
C LEU A 234 -15.32 -1.43 -7.09
N ILE A 235 -14.10 -1.51 -6.54
CA ILE A 235 -12.85 -1.63 -7.29
C ILE A 235 -12.79 -3.02 -7.94
N ILE A 236 -13.14 -4.08 -7.20
CA ILE A 236 -13.21 -5.45 -7.70
C ILE A 236 -14.17 -5.56 -8.90
N HIS A 237 -15.38 -5.01 -8.78
CA HIS A 237 -16.34 -5.00 -9.90
C HIS A 237 -15.78 -4.28 -11.12
N ARG A 238 -15.12 -3.13 -10.91
CA ARG A 238 -14.53 -2.38 -12.02
C ARG A 238 -13.35 -3.12 -12.67
N LEU A 239 -12.52 -3.83 -11.90
CA LEU A 239 -11.47 -4.71 -12.43
C LEU A 239 -12.07 -5.90 -13.20
N ALA A 240 -13.13 -6.52 -12.68
CA ALA A 240 -13.84 -7.61 -13.35
C ALA A 240 -14.34 -7.19 -14.76
N GLU A 241 -14.99 -6.02 -14.86
CA GLU A 241 -15.38 -5.42 -16.14
C GLU A 241 -14.16 -5.17 -17.05
N THR A 242 -13.06 -4.63 -16.47
CA THR A 242 -11.85 -4.27 -17.21
C THR A 242 -11.19 -5.47 -17.88
N TYR A 243 -11.15 -6.61 -17.18
CA TYR A 243 -10.49 -7.84 -17.65
C TYR A 243 -11.44 -8.85 -18.28
N GLY A 244 -12.76 -8.63 -18.19
CA GLY A 244 -13.75 -9.61 -18.64
C GLY A 244 -13.75 -10.89 -17.80
N LEU A 245 -13.47 -10.76 -16.50
CA LEU A 245 -13.45 -11.83 -15.51
C LEU A 245 -14.62 -11.70 -14.54
N GLU A 246 -14.92 -12.78 -13.82
CA GLU A 246 -15.89 -12.72 -12.73
C GLU A 246 -15.30 -12.03 -11.49
N PRO A 247 -16.09 -11.29 -10.69
CA PRO A 247 -15.60 -10.61 -9.49
C PRO A 247 -14.85 -11.52 -8.52
N HIS A 248 -15.29 -12.77 -8.33
CA HIS A 248 -14.63 -13.72 -7.45
C HIS A 248 -13.24 -14.17 -7.96
N GLU A 249 -13.00 -14.14 -9.27
CA GLU A 249 -11.70 -14.42 -9.85
C GLU A 249 -10.72 -13.27 -9.59
N ILE A 250 -11.18 -12.01 -9.69
CA ILE A 250 -10.39 -10.82 -9.29
C ILE A 250 -10.04 -10.89 -7.80
N GLU A 251 -11.02 -11.17 -6.93
CA GLU A 251 -10.77 -11.36 -5.50
C GLU A 251 -9.69 -12.41 -5.25
N ARG A 252 -9.80 -13.56 -5.88
CA ARG A 252 -8.84 -14.66 -5.72
C ARG A 252 -7.44 -14.25 -6.20
N LEU A 253 -7.32 -13.70 -7.41
CA LEU A 253 -6.04 -13.31 -7.99
C LEU A 253 -5.34 -12.24 -7.13
N THR A 254 -6.04 -11.15 -6.83
CA THR A 254 -5.46 -10.04 -6.07
C THR A 254 -5.12 -10.41 -4.62
N THR A 255 -5.92 -11.29 -4.00
CA THR A 255 -5.61 -11.82 -2.66
C THR A 255 -4.37 -12.73 -2.70
N GLN A 256 -4.26 -13.62 -3.69
CA GLN A 256 -3.07 -14.46 -3.86
C GLN A 256 -1.81 -13.62 -4.11
N THR A 257 -1.93 -12.60 -4.96
CA THR A 257 -0.84 -11.65 -5.21
C THR A 257 -0.42 -10.95 -3.92
N ALA A 258 -1.36 -10.40 -3.15
CA ALA A 258 -1.06 -9.75 -1.88
C ALA A 258 -0.36 -10.70 -0.89
N LEU A 259 -0.83 -11.95 -0.76
CA LEU A 259 -0.20 -12.95 0.11
C LEU A 259 1.21 -13.35 -0.37
N SER A 260 1.48 -13.32 -1.68
CA SER A 260 2.81 -13.59 -2.21
C SER A 260 3.81 -12.47 -1.91
N ILE A 261 3.35 -11.20 -1.90
CA ILE A 261 4.17 -10.03 -1.55
C ILE A 261 4.34 -9.91 -0.04
N PHE A 262 3.28 -10.20 0.74
CA PHE A 262 3.25 -10.03 2.20
C PHE A 262 3.11 -11.38 2.93
N PRO A 263 4.14 -12.23 2.92
CA PRO A 263 4.04 -13.60 3.45
C PRO A 263 3.83 -13.68 4.97
N LYS A 264 3.97 -12.57 5.69
CA LYS A 264 3.66 -12.48 7.13
C LYS A 264 2.18 -12.29 7.43
N ILE A 265 1.33 -12.12 6.42
CA ILE A 265 -0.12 -12.12 6.60
C ILE A 265 -0.59 -13.56 6.78
N HIS A 266 -1.18 -13.83 7.93
CA HIS A 266 -1.78 -15.13 8.23
C HIS A 266 -3.31 -14.98 8.23
N LEU A 267 -3.96 -15.51 7.21
CA LEU A 267 -5.42 -15.57 7.19
C LEU A 267 -5.87 -16.60 8.22
N SER A 268 -6.66 -16.15 9.21
CA SER A 268 -7.31 -17.11 10.13
C SER A 268 -8.24 -18.02 9.32
N THR A 269 -7.95 -19.30 9.29
CA THR A 269 -8.89 -20.30 8.81
C THR A 269 -10.08 -20.29 9.76
N SER A 270 -11.12 -19.49 9.48
CA SER A 270 -12.42 -19.70 10.11
C SER A 270 -12.93 -21.06 9.63
N SER A 271 -12.74 -22.08 10.44
CA SER A 271 -13.51 -23.30 10.35
C SER A 271 -14.98 -22.89 10.40
N ALA A 272 -15.64 -23.03 9.27
CA ALA A 272 -17.10 -23.03 9.20
C ALA A 272 -17.59 -24.23 10.06
N HIS A 273 -17.78 -24.00 11.35
CA HIS A 273 -18.61 -24.85 12.16
C HIS A 273 -20.01 -24.23 12.12
N THR A 274 -20.70 -24.53 11.03
CA THR A 274 -22.16 -24.63 11.04
C THR A 274 -22.48 -25.85 11.87
N SER A 275 -22.76 -25.66 13.14
CA SER A 275 -23.46 -26.65 13.91
C SER A 275 -24.94 -26.48 13.65
N ILE A 276 -25.54 -27.54 13.18
CA ILE A 276 -26.96 -27.83 12.92
C ILE A 276 -27.82 -27.55 14.16
#